data_ded661db4a37912439a4fac1c04230fa
#
_entry.id   ded661db4a37912439a4fac1c04230fa
#
_cell.length_a   1.000
_cell.length_b   1.000
_cell.length_c   1.000
_cell.angle_alpha   90.00
_cell.angle_beta   90.00
_cell.angle_gamma   90.00
#
_symmetry.space_group_name_H-M   'P 1'
#
loop_
_entity.id
_entity.type
_entity.pdbx_description
1 polymer ?
#
loop_
_entity_poly.entity_id
_entity_poly.type
_entity_poly.pdbx_seq_one_letter_code
_entity_poly.pdbx_strand_id
1 'polypeptide(L)'
;MQWRALVLGLVLLRLGLHGVLWLVFGLGPSMGFYQRFPLSFGFHRLRGSDGPASLASGPAGRPGTPGGPSWLQPPVPAAAAAAAASAGRRRAPRRPGPGVCGPAHWGYVLGGRDRGRDEYEKRYSGAFPPQLRAQMRDLARGMFVFGYDNYMAHAFPQDELNPIHCRGRGPDRGDPSNLNINDVLGNYSLTLVDALDTLAIMGNSSEFQKAVKLVINTVSFDKDSTVQVFEATIRVLGSLLSAHRIITDSKQPFGDMTIKDYDNELLHMAHDLAVRLLPAFENTKTGIPYPRVNLKTGVPPDSNNETCTAGAGSLLVEFGILSRLLGDSTFEWVARRAVKALWNLRSNDTGLLGNVVNIQTGHWVGKQSGLGAGLDSFYEYLLKSYILFGEKEDLEMFNAAYQSIQNYLRRGREACNEGEGDPPLYVNVNMFSGQLMNTWIDSLQAFFPGLQVLIGDVEDAICLHAFYYAIWKRYGALPERYNWQLQAPDVLFYPLRPELVESTYLLYQLFDEENPVHKSGTRYMFTTEGHIVSVDEHLRESPWKEFFSEEGGQDQVEKSVHRPKSHELKVINSSSNCNRVPDERRYSLPLKSIYMRQIDQMVGLI
;
A
#
# COMPACT_ATOMS: atom_id res chain seq x y z
N MET A 1 -12.57 -3.31 4.07
CA MET A 1 -11.74 -2.46 3.17
C MET A 1 -11.59 -1.02 3.68
N GLN A 2 -12.67 -0.30 3.92
CA GLN A 2 -12.62 1.13 4.33
C GLN A 2 -11.85 1.41 5.62
N TRP A 3 -11.75 0.43 6.53
CA TRP A 3 -11.15 0.60 7.86
C TRP A 3 -9.63 0.52 7.88
N ARG A 4 -9.03 -0.38 7.11
CA ARG A 4 -7.56 -0.51 7.06
C ARG A 4 -6.91 0.66 6.36
N ALA A 5 -7.53 1.16 5.31
CA ALA A 5 -7.04 2.36 4.65
C ALA A 5 -7.09 3.58 5.57
N LEU A 6 -8.15 3.69 6.39
CA LEU A 6 -8.20 4.71 7.45
C LEU A 6 -7.09 4.47 8.48
N VAL A 7 -6.92 3.24 8.88
CA VAL A 7 -5.95 2.80 9.90
C VAL A 7 -4.51 2.89 9.40
N LEU A 8 -4.22 2.48 8.19
CA LEU A 8 -2.89 2.65 7.59
C LEU A 8 -2.60 4.14 7.34
N GLY A 9 -3.57 4.90 6.85
CA GLY A 9 -3.49 6.35 6.81
C GLY A 9 -3.17 6.96 8.18
N LEU A 10 -3.71 6.37 9.25
CA LEU A 10 -3.55 6.80 10.63
C LEU A 10 -2.20 6.38 11.24
N VAL A 11 -1.73 5.18 10.96
CA VAL A 11 -0.39 4.69 11.35
C VAL A 11 0.69 5.54 10.70
N LEU A 12 0.50 5.84 9.45
CA LEU A 12 1.44 6.62 8.67
C LEU A 12 1.44 8.10 9.07
N LEU A 13 0.32 8.66 9.51
CA LEU A 13 0.25 9.98 10.16
C LEU A 13 0.98 10.00 11.50
N ARG A 14 0.98 8.90 12.27
CA ARG A 14 1.80 8.77 13.48
C ARG A 14 3.29 8.85 13.19
N LEU A 15 3.71 8.35 12.04
CA LEU A 15 5.09 8.28 11.61
C LEU A 15 5.58 9.56 10.90
N GLY A 16 4.75 10.59 10.82
CA GLY A 16 5.16 11.91 10.28
C GLY A 16 4.99 12.04 8.78
N LEU A 17 4.09 11.28 8.17
CA LEU A 17 3.81 11.26 6.73
C LEU A 17 3.49 12.59 6.11
N HIS A 18 2.85 13.49 6.85
CA HIS A 18 2.73 14.88 6.43
C HIS A 18 4.10 15.52 6.21
N GLY A 19 5.14 15.08 6.91
CA GLY A 19 6.51 15.58 6.73
C GLY A 19 7.09 15.29 5.35
N VAL A 20 6.82 14.11 4.74
CA VAL A 20 7.35 13.80 3.40
C VAL A 20 6.54 14.48 2.31
N LEU A 21 5.24 14.50 2.43
CA LEU A 21 4.40 15.30 1.55
C LEU A 21 4.82 16.77 1.59
N TRP A 22 5.28 17.23 2.74
CA TRP A 22 5.82 18.55 2.96
C TRP A 22 7.28 18.72 2.49
N LEU A 23 8.15 17.77 2.79
CA LEU A 23 9.57 17.83 2.41
C LEU A 23 9.78 17.66 0.90
N VAL A 24 9.00 16.78 0.27
CA VAL A 24 9.13 16.53 -1.18
C VAL A 24 8.32 17.54 -1.99
N PHE A 25 7.18 17.99 -1.48
CA PHE A 25 6.24 18.81 -2.24
C PHE A 25 5.91 20.16 -1.61
N GLY A 26 6.41 20.46 -0.41
CA GLY A 26 6.21 21.74 0.28
C GLY A 26 4.76 22.05 0.63
N LEU A 27 3.99 21.04 1.01
CA LEU A 27 2.56 21.17 1.24
C LEU A 27 2.27 21.70 2.64
N GLY A 28 2.13 22.99 2.74
CA GLY A 28 1.50 23.62 3.89
C GLY A 28 0.03 23.18 3.98
N PRO A 29 -0.50 23.00 5.20
CA PRO A 29 -1.91 22.79 5.34
C PRO A 29 -2.62 23.96 4.67
N SER A 30 -3.38 23.72 3.63
CA SER A 30 -4.47 24.60 3.31
C SER A 30 -5.41 24.48 4.51
N MET A 31 -5.27 25.40 5.49
CA MET A 31 -6.05 25.41 6.73
C MET A 31 -7.58 25.30 6.50
N GLY A 32 -8.05 25.51 5.27
CA GLY A 32 -9.44 25.42 4.89
C GLY A 32 -10.06 24.02 4.94
N PHE A 33 -9.28 22.95 4.84
CA PHE A 33 -9.86 21.60 4.79
C PHE A 33 -10.15 21.04 6.19
N TYR A 34 -9.33 21.37 7.18
CA TYR A 34 -9.51 20.89 8.56
C TYR A 34 -10.43 21.76 9.41
N GLN A 35 -10.63 23.05 9.07
CA GLN A 35 -11.57 23.94 9.80
C GLN A 35 -13.05 23.76 9.40
N ARG A 36 -13.37 22.95 8.37
CA ARG A 36 -14.75 22.79 7.88
C ARG A 36 -15.44 21.48 8.24
N PHE A 37 -14.88 20.69 9.14
CA PHE A 37 -15.65 19.70 9.86
C PHE A 37 -15.95 20.23 11.27
N PRO A 38 -17.01 20.99 11.50
CA PRO A 38 -17.47 21.24 12.84
C PRO A 38 -18.02 19.94 13.38
N LEU A 39 -17.37 19.38 14.38
CA LEU A 39 -17.92 18.35 15.27
C LEU A 39 -19.06 18.98 16.10
N SER A 40 -20.14 19.33 15.45
CA SER A 40 -21.39 19.67 16.12
C SER A 40 -22.52 18.83 15.52
N PHE A 41 -22.56 17.55 15.89
CA PHE A 41 -23.79 16.80 15.81
C PHE A 41 -24.64 17.16 17.04
N GLY A 42 -25.46 18.21 16.85
CA GLY A 42 -26.59 18.47 17.73
C GLY A 42 -27.61 17.36 17.53
N PHE A 43 -27.86 16.57 18.58
CA PHE A 43 -28.99 15.67 18.65
C PHE A 43 -30.30 16.46 18.62
N HIS A 44 -30.91 16.59 17.44
CA HIS A 44 -32.32 16.97 17.37
C HIS A 44 -33.18 15.70 17.43
N ARG A 45 -33.85 15.54 18.55
CA ARG A 45 -35.01 14.65 18.72
C ARG A 45 -36.08 15.04 17.74
N LEU A 46 -36.35 14.24 16.73
CA LEU A 46 -37.56 14.35 15.92
C LEU A 46 -38.72 13.65 16.66
N ARG A 47 -39.68 14.46 17.14
CA ARG A 47 -41.04 14.01 17.43
C ARG A 47 -41.81 13.98 16.10
N GLY A 48 -42.52 12.90 15.88
CA GLY A 48 -43.39 12.75 14.73
C GLY A 48 -44.64 13.61 14.79
N SER A 49 -45.20 13.94 13.64
CA SER A 49 -46.61 14.16 13.42
C SER A 49 -46.94 14.00 11.94
N ASP A 50 -48.10 13.39 11.72
CA ASP A 50 -48.69 12.87 10.49
C ASP A 50 -49.19 13.92 9.46
N GLY A 51 -49.29 13.43 8.19
CA GLY A 51 -50.45 13.71 7.34
C GLY A 51 -50.22 14.52 6.05
N PRO A 52 -51.06 14.34 5.01
CA PRO A 52 -50.61 14.24 3.63
C PRO A 52 -51.15 15.32 2.65
N ALA A 53 -50.71 15.15 1.38
CA ALA A 53 -51.29 15.70 0.13
C ALA A 53 -50.85 17.13 -0.23
N SER A 54 -50.55 17.50 -1.48
CA SER A 54 -51.18 17.26 -2.77
C SER A 54 -50.32 17.84 -3.92
N LEU A 55 -50.55 17.33 -5.10
CA LEU A 55 -50.04 17.69 -6.42
C LEU A 55 -50.34 19.14 -6.85
N ALA A 56 -49.39 19.79 -7.54
CA ALA A 56 -49.71 20.68 -8.67
C ALA A 56 -48.52 20.97 -9.57
N SER A 57 -48.79 21.01 -10.85
CA SER A 57 -47.97 21.01 -12.05
C SER A 57 -47.49 22.40 -12.51
N GLY A 58 -46.20 22.45 -13.01
CA GLY A 58 -45.59 23.19 -14.11
C GLY A 58 -45.68 24.74 -14.20
N PRO A 59 -44.92 25.38 -15.10
CA PRO A 59 -44.07 24.92 -16.18
C PRO A 59 -42.66 25.60 -16.28
N ALA A 60 -41.89 25.14 -17.27
CA ALA A 60 -40.50 25.38 -17.62
C ALA A 60 -40.04 26.84 -17.79
N GLY A 61 -38.80 27.11 -17.26
CA GLY A 61 -37.97 28.24 -17.63
C GLY A 61 -36.51 27.81 -17.77
N ARG A 62 -35.83 28.23 -18.85
CA ARG A 62 -34.46 27.86 -19.23
C ARG A 62 -33.42 28.30 -18.22
N PRO A 63 -32.28 27.58 -18.10
CA PRO A 63 -31.28 27.83 -17.08
C PRO A 63 -30.27 28.91 -17.48
N GLY A 64 -29.99 29.82 -16.53
CA GLY A 64 -28.85 30.68 -16.52
C GLY A 64 -27.62 29.93 -15.91
N THR A 65 -26.46 30.16 -16.47
CA THR A 65 -25.18 29.63 -16.01
C THR A 65 -24.89 30.05 -14.57
N PRO A 66 -24.53 29.14 -13.65
CA PRO A 66 -24.11 29.53 -12.32
C PRO A 66 -22.62 29.91 -12.32
N GLY A 67 -22.35 31.14 -11.87
CA GLY A 67 -21.00 31.57 -11.52
C GLY A 67 -20.43 30.72 -10.40
N GLY A 68 -19.19 30.29 -10.55
CA GLY A 68 -18.47 29.52 -9.54
C GLY A 68 -18.22 30.32 -8.25
N PRO A 69 -18.12 29.66 -7.11
CA PRO A 69 -17.98 30.34 -5.82
C PRO A 69 -16.61 30.99 -5.66
N SER A 70 -16.62 32.24 -5.20
CA SER A 70 -15.50 33.20 -5.08
C SER A 70 -14.51 32.96 -3.95
N TRP A 71 -14.36 31.76 -3.43
CA TRP A 71 -13.53 31.46 -2.26
C TRP A 71 -12.14 30.88 -2.56
N LEU A 72 -11.63 31.04 -3.80
CA LEU A 72 -10.31 30.54 -4.24
C LEU A 72 -9.17 31.57 -4.13
N GLN A 73 -9.35 32.72 -3.47
CA GLN A 73 -8.26 33.65 -3.21
C GLN A 73 -7.99 33.81 -1.71
N PRO A 74 -6.78 33.51 -1.21
CA PRO A 74 -6.40 33.79 0.18
C PRO A 74 -6.01 35.27 0.36
N PRO A 75 -6.30 35.88 1.53
CA PRO A 75 -5.85 37.24 1.84
C PRO A 75 -4.35 37.29 2.13
N VAL A 76 -3.71 38.34 1.65
CA VAL A 76 -2.30 38.68 1.89
C VAL A 76 -2.18 39.30 3.28
N PRO A 77 -1.30 38.88 4.19
CA PRO A 77 -0.97 39.62 5.40
C PRO A 77 0.19 40.58 5.15
N ALA A 78 0.01 41.80 5.66
CA ALA A 78 0.97 42.89 5.62
C ALA A 78 2.17 42.66 6.54
N ALA A 79 3.26 43.33 6.19
CA ALA A 79 4.59 43.27 6.77
C ALA A 79 4.71 43.84 8.19
N ALA A 80 5.68 43.34 8.95
CA ALA A 80 6.36 44.11 9.98
C ALA A 80 7.87 43.87 9.89
N ALA A 81 8.59 44.96 9.82
CA ALA A 81 10.03 45.06 9.62
C ALA A 81 10.80 45.16 10.95
N ALA A 82 12.09 44.91 10.83
CA ALA A 82 13.21 45.56 11.48
C ALA A 82 14.11 44.79 12.45
N ALA A 83 15.36 44.83 12.07
CA ALA A 83 16.62 45.12 12.76
C ALA A 83 17.32 43.91 13.43
N ALA A 84 18.63 43.74 13.40
CA ALA A 84 19.80 44.53 13.19
C ALA A 84 21.03 43.59 13.04
N ALA A 85 22.09 44.10 12.47
CA ALA A 85 23.34 43.43 12.13
C ALA A 85 24.28 43.20 13.32
N SER A 86 25.04 42.07 13.26
CA SER A 86 26.40 42.04 13.80
C SER A 86 27.27 41.06 13.00
N ALA A 87 28.43 41.56 12.58
CA ALA A 87 29.38 40.87 11.74
C ALA A 87 30.29 39.94 12.57
N GLY A 88 30.29 38.64 12.22
CA GLY A 88 31.23 37.65 12.71
C GLY A 88 32.00 37.00 11.57
N ARG A 89 33.33 37.01 11.61
CA ARG A 89 34.27 36.46 10.62
C ARG A 89 34.01 34.96 10.38
N ARG A 90 33.83 34.61 9.09
CA ARG A 90 33.61 33.23 8.62
C ARG A 90 34.94 32.50 8.49
N ARG A 91 35.07 31.34 9.17
CA ARG A 91 36.02 30.29 8.83
C ARG A 91 35.40 29.42 7.73
N ALA A 92 36.21 29.07 6.71
CA ALA A 92 35.79 28.16 5.64
C ALA A 92 35.46 26.77 6.21
N PRO A 93 34.39 26.12 5.77
CA PRO A 93 34.05 24.78 6.24
C PRO A 93 35.04 23.74 5.71
N ARG A 94 35.51 22.86 6.62
CA ARG A 94 36.28 21.67 6.26
C ARG A 94 35.36 20.70 5.49
N ARG A 95 35.86 20.12 4.40
CA ARG A 95 35.17 19.05 3.66
C ARG A 95 34.91 17.87 4.60
N PRO A 96 33.69 17.35 4.67
CA PRO A 96 33.41 16.13 5.42
C PRO A 96 34.06 14.92 4.73
N GLY A 97 34.58 14.00 5.54
CA GLY A 97 35.16 12.74 5.08
C GLY A 97 34.10 11.83 4.47
N PRO A 98 34.51 10.84 3.65
CA PRO A 98 33.57 9.93 3.00
C PRO A 98 32.91 9.01 4.04
N GLY A 99 31.58 9.05 4.13
CA GLY A 99 30.87 7.99 4.84
C GLY A 99 29.69 8.36 5.72
N VAL A 100 29.19 9.60 5.74
CA VAL A 100 28.04 9.95 6.58
C VAL A 100 26.98 10.66 5.75
N CYS A 101 25.84 10.00 5.50
CA CYS A 101 24.61 10.65 5.12
C CYS A 101 24.01 11.30 6.38
N GLY A 102 24.48 12.49 6.76
CA GLY A 102 24.05 13.16 7.98
C GLY A 102 23.13 14.36 7.72
N PRO A 103 22.36 14.79 8.74
CA PRO A 103 21.37 15.89 8.63
C PRO A 103 21.97 17.25 8.23
N ALA A 104 23.26 17.44 8.37
CA ALA A 104 23.94 18.67 7.97
C ALA A 104 23.88 18.97 6.46
N HIS A 105 23.69 17.95 5.61
CA HIS A 105 23.59 18.13 4.16
C HIS A 105 22.21 18.59 3.71
N TRP A 106 21.16 18.13 4.36
CA TRP A 106 19.78 18.51 4.03
C TRP A 106 19.45 19.95 4.43
N GLY A 107 20.00 20.44 5.53
CA GLY A 107 19.90 21.86 5.89
C GLY A 107 20.49 22.78 4.82
N TYR A 108 21.43 22.30 4.02
CA TYR A 108 22.00 23.08 2.92
C TYR A 108 21.12 23.09 1.66
N VAL A 109 20.43 21.98 1.37
CA VAL A 109 19.49 21.88 0.24
C VAL A 109 18.18 22.60 0.55
N LEU A 110 17.69 22.52 1.78
CA LEU A 110 16.44 23.16 2.20
C LEU A 110 16.63 24.56 2.80
N GLY A 111 17.80 24.90 3.33
CA GLY A 111 18.14 26.20 3.94
C GLY A 111 18.95 27.14 3.05
N GLY A 112 19.24 26.75 1.81
CA GLY A 112 19.95 27.59 0.83
C GLY A 112 19.11 28.78 0.41
N ARG A 113 19.47 29.94 0.92
CA ARG A 113 19.05 31.30 0.56
C ARG A 113 17.84 31.40 -0.38
N ASP A 114 16.80 32.03 0.10
CA ASP A 114 15.55 32.44 -0.56
C ASP A 114 15.71 33.24 -1.86
N ARG A 115 16.94 33.39 -2.36
CA ARG A 115 17.27 34.09 -3.59
C ARG A 115 17.20 33.11 -4.74
N GLY A 116 16.05 33.04 -5.38
CA GLY A 116 15.87 32.32 -6.63
C GLY A 116 14.75 31.27 -6.67
N ARG A 117 14.10 30.97 -5.55
CA ARG A 117 12.91 30.12 -5.57
C ARG A 117 11.76 30.89 -6.18
N ASP A 118 11.12 30.32 -7.19
CA ASP A 118 9.89 30.87 -7.74
C ASP A 118 8.71 30.67 -6.77
N GLU A 119 7.56 31.28 -7.07
CA GLU A 119 6.38 31.16 -6.20
C GLU A 119 5.86 29.74 -6.11
N TYR A 120 6.09 28.93 -7.14
CA TYR A 120 5.70 27.54 -7.18
C TYR A 120 6.56 26.71 -6.23
N GLU A 121 7.88 26.88 -6.25
CA GLU A 121 8.80 26.27 -5.28
C GLU A 121 8.49 26.67 -3.85
N LYS A 122 8.22 27.95 -3.61
CA LYS A 122 7.82 28.46 -2.28
C LYS A 122 6.54 27.82 -1.76
N ARG A 123 5.60 27.54 -2.65
CA ARG A 123 4.34 26.88 -2.32
C ARG A 123 4.52 25.45 -1.81
N TYR A 124 5.57 24.78 -2.26
CA TYR A 124 5.86 23.38 -1.95
C TYR A 124 7.03 23.20 -0.97
N SER A 125 7.70 24.29 -0.56
CA SER A 125 8.77 24.25 0.43
C SER A 125 8.29 24.76 1.78
N GLY A 126 8.02 23.90 2.71
CA GLY A 126 7.61 24.29 4.05
C GLY A 126 8.21 23.40 5.12
N ALA A 127 8.15 23.82 6.38
CA ALA A 127 8.55 23.02 7.52
C ALA A 127 7.34 22.30 8.12
N PHE A 128 7.48 21.05 8.54
CA PHE A 128 6.45 20.33 9.28
C PHE A 128 6.78 20.37 10.78
N PRO A 129 6.29 21.37 11.53
CA PRO A 129 6.68 21.56 12.91
C PRO A 129 6.30 20.37 13.78
N PRO A 130 7.10 20.01 14.81
CA PRO A 130 6.79 18.90 15.71
C PRO A 130 5.41 19.00 16.36
N GLN A 131 4.94 20.21 16.67
CA GLN A 131 3.59 20.43 17.20
C GLN A 131 2.49 20.02 16.22
N LEU A 132 2.62 20.41 14.94
CA LEU A 132 1.65 20.03 13.90
C LEU A 132 1.68 18.50 13.69
N ARG A 133 2.86 17.89 13.68
CA ARG A 133 3.01 16.43 13.59
C ARG A 133 2.28 15.73 14.75
N ALA A 134 2.44 16.22 15.99
CA ALA A 134 1.73 15.69 17.15
C ALA A 134 0.22 15.84 17.03
N GLN A 135 -0.27 17.02 16.62
CA GLN A 135 -1.71 17.26 16.40
C GLN A 135 -2.29 16.33 15.33
N MET A 136 -1.61 16.15 14.19
CA MET A 136 -2.08 15.26 13.12
C MET A 136 -2.09 13.80 13.58
N ARG A 137 -1.08 13.37 14.32
CA ARG A 137 -1.05 12.04 14.93
C ARG A 137 -2.23 11.81 15.87
N ASP A 138 -2.52 12.77 16.74
CA ASP A 138 -3.58 12.65 17.74
C ASP A 138 -4.98 12.69 17.08
N LEU A 139 -5.14 13.52 16.03
CA LEU A 139 -6.35 13.52 15.20
C LEU A 139 -6.56 12.16 14.52
N ALA A 140 -5.51 11.62 13.94
CA ALA A 140 -5.52 10.31 13.31
C ALA A 140 -5.93 9.20 14.29
N ARG A 141 -5.33 9.21 15.49
CA ARG A 141 -5.71 8.27 16.56
C ARG A 141 -7.19 8.42 16.93
N GLY A 142 -7.69 9.66 17.04
CA GLY A 142 -9.09 9.94 17.33
C GLY A 142 -10.04 9.39 16.25
N MET A 143 -9.67 9.50 14.97
CA MET A 143 -10.45 8.94 13.87
C MET A 143 -10.51 7.41 13.92
N PHE A 144 -9.37 6.76 14.21
CA PHE A 144 -9.34 5.31 14.37
C PHE A 144 -10.23 4.86 15.55
N VAL A 145 -10.05 5.46 16.73
CA VAL A 145 -10.82 5.12 17.93
C VAL A 145 -12.32 5.32 17.68
N PHE A 146 -12.71 6.44 17.08
CA PHE A 146 -14.11 6.68 16.73
C PHE A 146 -14.71 5.54 15.92
N GLY A 147 -14.01 5.08 14.96
CA GLY A 147 -14.52 4.03 14.14
C GLY A 147 -14.48 2.66 14.79
N TYR A 148 -13.40 2.31 15.46
CA TYR A 148 -13.28 1.05 16.20
C TYR A 148 -14.38 0.94 17.25
N ASP A 149 -14.61 1.99 18.05
CA ASP A 149 -15.63 2.01 19.08
C ASP A 149 -17.05 1.83 18.50
N ASN A 150 -17.33 2.47 17.36
CA ASN A 150 -18.62 2.28 16.69
C ASN A 150 -18.79 0.86 16.14
N TYR A 151 -17.73 0.26 15.59
CA TYR A 151 -17.79 -1.15 15.21
C TYR A 151 -18.07 -2.05 16.42
N MET A 152 -17.33 -1.89 17.50
CA MET A 152 -17.49 -2.70 18.70
C MET A 152 -18.89 -2.55 19.32
N ALA A 153 -19.45 -1.33 19.31
CA ALA A 153 -20.74 -1.05 19.90
C ALA A 153 -21.94 -1.52 19.06
N HIS A 154 -21.81 -1.51 17.72
CA HIS A 154 -22.98 -1.67 16.83
C HIS A 154 -22.87 -2.82 15.84
N ALA A 155 -21.68 -3.35 15.61
CA ALA A 155 -21.45 -4.37 14.59
C ALA A 155 -20.89 -5.68 15.10
N PHE A 156 -19.97 -5.65 16.09
CA PHE A 156 -19.42 -6.88 16.66
C PHE A 156 -20.54 -7.80 17.18
N PRO A 157 -20.50 -9.14 16.92
CA PRO A 157 -19.40 -9.92 16.32
C PRO A 157 -19.45 -10.11 14.80
N GLN A 158 -20.23 -9.32 14.06
CA GLN A 158 -20.25 -9.40 12.58
C GLN A 158 -18.95 -8.83 11.99
N ASP A 159 -18.73 -9.08 10.70
CA ASP A 159 -17.46 -8.78 10.06
C ASP A 159 -17.17 -7.28 9.95
N GLU A 160 -18.18 -6.47 9.64
CA GLU A 160 -17.99 -5.02 9.48
C GLU A 160 -19.22 -4.19 9.90
N LEU A 161 -18.99 -2.92 10.13
CA LEU A 161 -20.05 -1.96 10.41
C LEU A 161 -20.63 -1.41 9.09
N ASN A 162 -21.95 -1.49 8.93
CA ASN A 162 -22.67 -0.67 7.98
C ASN A 162 -22.99 0.70 8.62
N PRO A 163 -22.24 1.76 8.26
CA PRO A 163 -22.36 3.04 8.96
C PRO A 163 -23.66 3.79 8.64
N ILE A 164 -24.30 3.48 7.50
CA ILE A 164 -25.56 4.12 7.10
C ILE A 164 -26.72 3.63 7.98
N HIS A 165 -26.72 2.34 8.30
CA HIS A 165 -27.79 1.72 9.08
C HIS A 165 -27.39 1.43 10.54
N CYS A 166 -26.17 1.78 10.94
CA CYS A 166 -25.62 1.60 12.27
C CYS A 166 -25.82 0.15 12.80
N ARG A 167 -25.49 -0.83 11.98
CA ARG A 167 -25.60 -2.27 12.29
C ARG A 167 -24.48 -3.06 11.67
N GLY A 168 -24.22 -4.24 12.24
CA GLY A 168 -23.24 -5.17 11.68
C GLY A 168 -23.67 -5.74 10.34
N ARG A 169 -22.67 -6.15 9.54
CA ARG A 169 -22.80 -6.83 8.26
C ARG A 169 -21.80 -7.97 8.17
N GLY A 170 -22.26 -9.14 7.73
CA GLY A 170 -21.46 -10.31 7.37
C GLY A 170 -21.66 -10.69 5.89
N PRO A 171 -21.35 -11.95 5.51
CA PRO A 171 -21.57 -12.46 4.17
C PRO A 171 -23.03 -12.28 3.72
N ASP A 172 -23.21 -11.94 2.47
CA ASP A 172 -24.55 -11.84 1.87
C ASP A 172 -25.07 -13.23 1.50
N ARG A 173 -25.76 -13.85 2.46
CA ARG A 173 -26.35 -15.18 2.28
C ARG A 173 -27.59 -15.16 1.36
N GLY A 174 -28.20 -13.99 1.16
CA GLY A 174 -29.34 -13.82 0.28
C GLY A 174 -28.95 -13.79 -1.19
N ASP A 175 -27.73 -13.35 -1.48
CA ASP A 175 -27.16 -13.32 -2.83
C ASP A 175 -25.73 -13.86 -2.84
N PRO A 176 -25.54 -15.19 -3.08
CA PRO A 176 -24.21 -15.80 -3.22
C PRO A 176 -23.37 -15.23 -4.37
N SER A 177 -24.01 -14.57 -5.35
CA SER A 177 -23.31 -13.95 -6.48
C SER A 177 -22.75 -12.56 -6.15
N ASN A 178 -23.06 -12.00 -4.99
CA ASN A 178 -22.51 -10.73 -4.49
C ASN A 178 -21.04 -10.91 -4.05
N LEU A 179 -20.15 -11.15 -5.03
CA LEU A 179 -18.75 -11.44 -4.79
C LEU A 179 -18.01 -10.31 -4.09
N ASN A 180 -18.40 -9.05 -4.33
CA ASN A 180 -17.80 -7.89 -3.65
C ASN A 180 -17.92 -7.93 -2.12
N ILE A 181 -18.91 -8.64 -1.61
CA ILE A 181 -19.15 -8.84 -0.18
C ILE A 181 -18.61 -10.20 0.24
N ASN A 182 -19.00 -11.27 -0.45
CA ASN A 182 -18.76 -12.63 -0.04
C ASN A 182 -17.28 -13.04 -0.14
N ASP A 183 -16.51 -12.42 -1.05
CA ASP A 183 -15.07 -12.68 -1.15
C ASP A 183 -14.30 -12.19 0.09
N VAL A 184 -14.80 -11.16 0.77
CA VAL A 184 -14.10 -10.49 1.88
C VAL A 184 -14.66 -10.89 3.24
N LEU A 185 -15.99 -10.98 3.36
CA LEU A 185 -16.66 -11.25 4.64
C LEU A 185 -16.88 -12.75 4.84
N GLY A 186 -16.19 -13.33 5.80
CA GLY A 186 -16.20 -14.77 6.09
C GLY A 186 -16.93 -15.15 7.38
N ASN A 187 -17.61 -14.21 8.01
CA ASN A 187 -18.28 -14.38 9.32
C ASN A 187 -17.28 -14.73 10.45
N TYR A 188 -16.14 -14.04 10.48
CA TYR A 188 -15.06 -14.24 11.45
C TYR A 188 -14.66 -12.96 12.18
N SER A 189 -15.60 -12.02 12.32
CA SER A 189 -15.36 -10.70 12.97
C SER A 189 -14.20 -9.94 12.32
N LEU A 190 -14.21 -9.88 10.99
CA LEU A 190 -13.09 -9.38 10.19
C LEU A 190 -12.51 -8.06 10.71
N THR A 191 -13.32 -7.05 11.00
CA THR A 191 -12.83 -5.75 11.46
C THR A 191 -12.07 -5.85 12.79
N LEU A 192 -12.50 -6.71 13.72
CA LEU A 192 -11.80 -6.90 14.99
C LEU A 192 -10.43 -7.55 14.76
N VAL A 193 -10.38 -8.65 13.98
CA VAL A 193 -9.13 -9.34 13.66
C VAL A 193 -8.19 -8.39 12.94
N ASP A 194 -8.69 -7.71 11.94
CA ASP A 194 -7.96 -6.81 11.05
C ASP A 194 -7.36 -5.59 11.76
N ALA A 195 -7.96 -5.17 12.88
CA ALA A 195 -7.52 -4.00 13.65
C ALA A 195 -6.44 -4.32 14.71
N LEU A 196 -6.06 -5.58 14.93
CA LEU A 196 -5.19 -5.96 16.05
C LEU A 196 -3.85 -5.21 16.05
N ASP A 197 -3.09 -5.29 14.98
CA ASP A 197 -1.78 -4.64 14.91
C ASP A 197 -1.90 -3.10 14.92
N THR A 198 -2.99 -2.58 14.43
CA THR A 198 -3.27 -1.14 14.52
C THR A 198 -3.46 -0.67 15.96
N LEU A 199 -4.18 -1.43 16.77
CA LEU A 199 -4.33 -1.12 18.21
C LEU A 199 -2.98 -1.08 18.91
N ALA A 200 -2.09 -2.02 18.58
CA ALA A 200 -0.72 -2.04 19.10
C ALA A 200 0.09 -0.80 18.65
N ILE A 201 0.10 -0.50 17.36
CA ILE A 201 0.86 0.63 16.80
C ILE A 201 0.33 1.97 17.33
N MET A 202 -0.98 2.10 17.57
CA MET A 202 -1.58 3.26 18.22
C MET A 202 -1.20 3.40 19.70
N GLY A 203 -0.51 2.39 20.27
CA GLY A 203 -0.02 2.39 21.64
C GLY A 203 -1.12 2.21 22.68
N ASN A 204 -2.19 1.50 22.33
CA ASN A 204 -3.27 1.16 23.25
C ASN A 204 -3.14 -0.30 23.73
N SER A 205 -2.16 -0.57 24.59
CA SER A 205 -1.87 -1.91 25.12
C SER A 205 -3.08 -2.57 25.75
N SER A 206 -3.86 -1.82 26.54
CA SER A 206 -5.04 -2.36 27.23
C SER A 206 -6.10 -2.84 26.24
N GLU A 207 -6.38 -2.05 25.21
CA GLU A 207 -7.39 -2.45 24.22
C GLU A 207 -6.87 -3.53 23.28
N PHE A 208 -5.59 -3.49 22.91
CA PHE A 208 -4.95 -4.57 22.16
C PHE A 208 -5.08 -5.91 22.88
N GLN A 209 -4.72 -5.96 24.17
CA GLN A 209 -4.80 -7.19 24.97
C GLN A 209 -6.24 -7.69 25.11
N LYS A 210 -7.23 -6.79 25.26
CA LYS A 210 -8.65 -7.15 25.26
C LYS A 210 -9.10 -7.69 23.90
N ALA A 211 -8.73 -7.01 22.82
CA ALA A 211 -9.09 -7.41 21.47
C ALA A 211 -8.53 -8.79 21.12
N VAL A 212 -7.26 -9.06 21.46
CA VAL A 212 -6.65 -10.40 21.29
C VAL A 212 -7.42 -11.47 22.06
N LYS A 213 -7.70 -11.24 23.34
CA LYS A 213 -8.49 -12.20 24.16
C LYS A 213 -9.88 -12.41 23.57
N LEU A 214 -10.50 -11.36 23.05
CA LEU A 214 -11.81 -11.45 22.42
C LEU A 214 -11.75 -12.29 21.14
N VAL A 215 -10.73 -12.08 20.29
CA VAL A 215 -10.49 -12.90 19.10
C VAL A 215 -10.34 -14.37 19.46
N ILE A 216 -9.45 -14.69 20.41
CA ILE A 216 -9.20 -16.08 20.87
C ILE A 216 -10.49 -16.74 21.35
N ASN A 217 -11.34 -16.01 22.06
CA ASN A 217 -12.55 -16.57 22.67
C ASN A 217 -13.76 -16.65 21.74
N THR A 218 -13.82 -15.85 20.66
CA THR A 218 -15.05 -15.70 19.86
C THR A 218 -14.90 -16.03 18.38
N VAL A 219 -13.68 -15.95 17.83
CA VAL A 219 -13.46 -16.21 16.42
C VAL A 219 -13.16 -17.70 16.21
N SER A 220 -13.81 -18.29 15.22
CA SER A 220 -13.59 -19.67 14.76
C SER A 220 -13.64 -19.69 13.25
N PHE A 221 -12.83 -20.54 12.63
CA PHE A 221 -12.84 -20.78 11.20
C PHE A 221 -13.58 -22.06 10.79
N ASP A 222 -14.05 -22.86 11.76
CA ASP A 222 -14.92 -24.01 11.48
C ASP A 222 -16.34 -23.55 11.12
N LYS A 223 -16.46 -23.00 9.92
CA LYS A 223 -17.71 -22.40 9.42
C LYS A 223 -17.99 -22.81 7.99
N ASP A 224 -19.26 -23.04 7.71
CA ASP A 224 -19.75 -23.21 6.34
C ASP A 224 -19.86 -21.81 5.68
N SER A 225 -18.69 -21.34 5.26
CA SER A 225 -18.53 -20.03 4.61
C SER A 225 -17.48 -20.16 3.51
N THR A 226 -17.86 -19.82 2.28
CA THR A 226 -16.93 -19.77 1.15
C THR A 226 -16.27 -18.40 1.12
N VAL A 227 -14.94 -18.38 1.13
CA VAL A 227 -14.11 -17.17 1.14
C VAL A 227 -13.16 -17.18 -0.04
N GLN A 228 -12.69 -16.00 -0.44
CA GLN A 228 -11.58 -15.90 -1.37
C GLN A 228 -10.28 -16.19 -0.65
N VAL A 229 -9.47 -17.10 -1.21
CA VAL A 229 -8.19 -17.52 -0.60
C VAL A 229 -7.27 -16.34 -0.38
N PHE A 230 -7.15 -15.46 -1.36
CA PHE A 230 -6.32 -14.26 -1.28
C PHE A 230 -6.76 -13.31 -0.15
N GLU A 231 -8.03 -12.93 -0.12
CA GLU A 231 -8.55 -12.00 0.88
C GLU A 231 -8.44 -12.56 2.31
N ALA A 232 -8.75 -13.85 2.51
CA ALA A 232 -8.58 -14.50 3.81
C ALA A 232 -7.10 -14.53 4.24
N THR A 233 -6.18 -14.72 3.29
CA THR A 233 -4.74 -14.76 3.56
C THR A 233 -4.21 -13.38 3.95
N ILE A 234 -4.40 -12.37 3.12
CA ILE A 234 -3.79 -11.06 3.37
C ILE A 234 -4.40 -10.32 4.56
N ARG A 235 -5.70 -10.54 4.85
CA ARG A 235 -6.40 -9.86 5.93
C ARG A 235 -6.34 -10.62 7.24
N VAL A 236 -6.85 -11.85 7.24
CA VAL A 236 -7.04 -12.60 8.50
C VAL A 236 -5.74 -13.27 8.92
N LEU A 237 -5.14 -14.06 8.03
CA LEU A 237 -3.87 -14.72 8.34
C LEU A 237 -2.76 -13.69 8.61
N GLY A 238 -2.66 -12.66 7.78
CA GLY A 238 -1.69 -11.58 7.95
C GLY A 238 -1.82 -10.87 9.30
N SER A 239 -3.06 -10.56 9.73
CA SER A 239 -3.30 -9.93 11.03
C SER A 239 -2.95 -10.83 12.20
N LEU A 240 -3.35 -12.11 12.18
CA LEU A 240 -3.03 -13.06 13.24
C LEU A 240 -1.52 -13.22 13.42
N LEU A 241 -0.77 -13.34 12.31
CA LEU A 241 0.69 -13.43 12.31
C LEU A 241 1.34 -12.13 12.82
N SER A 242 0.87 -10.98 12.37
CA SER A 242 1.35 -9.67 12.83
C SER A 242 1.16 -9.51 14.34
N ALA A 243 -0.06 -9.75 14.83
CA ALA A 243 -0.37 -9.63 16.25
C ALA A 243 0.42 -10.64 17.10
N HIS A 244 0.55 -11.89 16.66
CA HIS A 244 1.39 -12.89 17.32
C HIS A 244 2.84 -12.41 17.46
N ARG A 245 3.42 -11.89 16.37
CA ARG A 245 4.79 -11.37 16.37
C ARG A 245 4.96 -10.15 17.29
N ILE A 246 3.95 -9.29 17.39
CA ILE A 246 3.96 -8.14 18.31
C ILE A 246 3.95 -8.60 19.77
N ILE A 247 3.11 -9.60 20.12
CA ILE A 247 3.04 -10.15 21.48
C ILE A 247 4.35 -10.78 21.90
N THR A 248 4.98 -11.53 20.99
CA THR A 248 6.19 -12.32 21.27
C THR A 248 7.50 -11.54 21.09
N ASP A 249 7.45 -10.31 20.57
CA ASP A 249 8.65 -9.48 20.41
C ASP A 249 9.21 -9.06 21.78
N SER A 250 10.36 -9.59 22.15
CA SER A 250 11.03 -9.25 23.42
C SER A 250 11.40 -7.77 23.58
N LYS A 251 11.49 -7.01 22.49
CA LYS A 251 11.84 -5.60 22.50
C LYS A 251 10.66 -4.67 22.77
N GLN A 252 9.43 -5.16 22.58
CA GLN A 252 8.19 -4.43 22.80
C GLN A 252 8.21 -2.98 22.25
N PRO A 253 8.48 -2.77 20.96
CA PRO A 253 8.75 -1.43 20.40
C PRO A 253 7.52 -0.51 20.40
N PHE A 254 6.32 -1.06 20.53
CA PHE A 254 5.05 -0.33 20.58
C PHE A 254 4.53 -0.10 21.99
N GLY A 255 5.29 -0.47 23.02
CA GLY A 255 4.89 -0.54 24.43
C GLY A 255 4.60 -1.97 24.84
N ASP A 256 4.26 -2.17 26.10
CA ASP A 256 3.98 -3.53 26.62
C ASP A 256 2.71 -4.11 26.01
N MET A 257 2.90 -4.95 24.99
CA MET A 257 1.85 -5.70 24.28
C MET A 257 1.80 -7.16 24.72
N THR A 258 2.58 -7.54 25.72
CA THR A 258 2.59 -8.91 26.24
C THR A 258 1.22 -9.30 26.83
N ILE A 259 0.88 -10.57 26.71
CA ILE A 259 -0.36 -11.12 27.26
C ILE A 259 0.02 -12.19 28.26
N LYS A 260 -0.46 -12.05 29.48
CA LYS A 260 -0.24 -13.03 30.53
C LYS A 260 -0.85 -14.38 30.12
N ASP A 261 -0.08 -15.44 30.31
CA ASP A 261 -0.46 -16.83 30.00
C ASP A 261 -0.75 -17.07 28.48
N TYR A 262 -0.15 -16.25 27.58
CA TYR A 262 -0.24 -16.44 26.14
C TYR A 262 0.57 -17.66 25.69
N ASP A 263 -0.10 -18.63 25.07
CA ASP A 263 0.48 -19.90 24.59
C ASP A 263 0.34 -20.06 23.06
N ASN A 264 0.70 -19.03 22.31
CA ASN A 264 0.68 -19.02 20.85
C ASN A 264 -0.71 -19.20 20.21
N GLU A 265 -1.79 -18.86 20.91
CA GLU A 265 -3.17 -19.10 20.45
C GLU A 265 -3.44 -18.45 19.08
N LEU A 266 -2.93 -17.22 18.82
CA LEU A 266 -3.10 -16.59 17.50
C LEU A 266 -2.33 -17.34 16.41
N LEU A 267 -1.18 -17.94 16.72
CA LEU A 267 -0.44 -18.78 15.78
C LEU A 267 -1.20 -20.07 15.49
N HIS A 268 -1.81 -20.68 16.50
CA HIS A 268 -2.68 -21.86 16.32
C HIS A 268 -3.91 -21.52 15.47
N MET A 269 -4.51 -20.36 15.68
CA MET A 269 -5.62 -19.87 14.83
C MET A 269 -5.16 -19.62 13.40
N ALA A 270 -3.98 -19.04 13.21
CA ALA A 270 -3.37 -18.84 11.88
C ALA A 270 -3.15 -20.18 11.17
N HIS A 271 -2.66 -21.19 11.89
CA HIS A 271 -2.49 -22.55 11.39
C HIS A 271 -3.84 -23.18 11.00
N ASP A 272 -4.86 -23.12 11.86
CA ASP A 272 -6.20 -23.65 11.56
C ASP A 272 -6.78 -23.02 10.30
N LEU A 273 -6.69 -21.70 10.16
CA LEU A 273 -7.14 -21.02 8.94
C LEU A 273 -6.37 -21.50 7.70
N ALA A 274 -5.04 -21.54 7.78
CA ALA A 274 -4.21 -21.93 6.66
C ALA A 274 -4.47 -23.38 6.20
N VAL A 275 -4.66 -24.31 7.15
CA VAL A 275 -5.04 -25.71 6.84
C VAL A 275 -6.37 -25.76 6.07
N ARG A 276 -7.34 -24.93 6.44
CA ARG A 276 -8.64 -24.84 5.74
C ARG A 276 -8.54 -24.19 4.36
N LEU A 277 -7.46 -23.44 4.09
CA LEU A 277 -7.17 -22.87 2.76
C LEU A 277 -6.41 -23.84 1.85
N LEU A 278 -5.67 -24.83 2.39
CA LEU A 278 -4.87 -25.78 1.60
C LEU A 278 -5.64 -26.52 0.49
N PRO A 279 -6.91 -26.93 0.67
CA PRO A 279 -7.67 -27.60 -0.40
C PRO A 279 -7.73 -26.81 -1.72
N ALA A 280 -7.59 -25.47 -1.65
CA ALA A 280 -7.53 -24.64 -2.86
C ALA A 280 -6.33 -24.94 -3.77
N PHE A 281 -5.24 -25.49 -3.23
CA PHE A 281 -4.02 -25.85 -3.97
C PHE A 281 -4.05 -27.28 -4.50
N GLU A 282 -5.05 -28.06 -4.14
CA GLU A 282 -5.20 -29.43 -4.56
C GLU A 282 -5.97 -29.54 -5.89
N ASN A 283 -5.73 -30.62 -6.63
CA ASN A 283 -6.43 -30.95 -7.87
C ASN A 283 -6.37 -29.88 -8.97
N THR A 284 -5.38 -29.00 -8.94
CA THR A 284 -5.07 -28.06 -10.02
C THR A 284 -3.94 -28.60 -10.87
N LYS A 285 -4.10 -28.61 -12.20
CA LYS A 285 -3.08 -29.17 -13.11
C LYS A 285 -1.82 -28.29 -13.18
N THR A 286 -1.96 -26.99 -12.94
CA THR A 286 -0.85 -26.03 -13.00
C THR A 286 -0.14 -25.82 -11.67
N GLY A 287 -0.77 -26.18 -10.55
CA GLY A 287 -0.32 -25.80 -9.21
C GLY A 287 -0.75 -24.39 -8.76
N ILE A 288 -1.45 -23.66 -9.61
CA ILE A 288 -2.07 -22.37 -9.27
C ILE A 288 -3.37 -22.67 -8.51
N PRO A 289 -3.63 -22.03 -7.35
CA PRO A 289 -4.77 -22.36 -6.50
C PRO A 289 -6.12 -21.91 -7.09
N TYR A 290 -7.18 -22.58 -6.66
CA TYR A 290 -8.54 -22.09 -6.83
C TYR A 290 -8.71 -20.74 -6.11
N PRO A 291 -9.49 -19.80 -6.67
CA PRO A 291 -9.69 -18.49 -6.04
C PRO A 291 -10.51 -18.55 -4.77
N ARG A 292 -11.36 -19.57 -4.58
CA ARG A 292 -12.29 -19.69 -3.45
C ARG A 292 -12.28 -21.07 -2.83
N VAL A 293 -12.48 -21.10 -1.52
CA VAL A 293 -12.59 -22.32 -0.71
C VAL A 293 -13.65 -22.13 0.36
N ASN A 294 -14.43 -23.15 0.63
CA ASN A 294 -15.30 -23.20 1.78
C ASN A 294 -14.49 -23.70 2.99
N LEU A 295 -14.51 -22.94 4.08
CA LEU A 295 -13.69 -23.19 5.27
C LEU A 295 -14.02 -24.54 5.96
N LYS A 296 -15.18 -25.12 5.68
CA LYS A 296 -15.61 -26.41 6.26
C LYS A 296 -15.52 -27.58 5.29
N THR A 297 -15.86 -27.34 4.02
CA THR A 297 -16.05 -28.42 3.04
C THR A 297 -15.00 -28.46 1.94
N GLY A 298 -14.08 -27.51 1.91
CA GLY A 298 -13.05 -27.39 0.87
C GLY A 298 -13.56 -26.69 -0.39
N VAL A 299 -12.97 -27.01 -1.55
CA VAL A 299 -13.31 -26.33 -2.81
C VAL A 299 -14.71 -26.77 -3.25
N PRO A 300 -15.65 -25.80 -3.45
CA PRO A 300 -16.98 -26.13 -3.98
C PRO A 300 -16.91 -26.78 -5.37
N PRO A 301 -17.80 -27.73 -5.68
CA PRO A 301 -17.78 -28.48 -6.97
C PRO A 301 -17.87 -27.57 -8.21
N ASP A 302 -18.60 -26.46 -8.10
CA ASP A 302 -18.83 -25.50 -9.20
C ASP A 302 -17.85 -24.32 -9.14
N SER A 303 -16.69 -24.48 -8.50
CA SER A 303 -15.69 -23.41 -8.38
C SER A 303 -15.18 -22.96 -9.73
N ASN A 304 -15.04 -21.64 -9.89
CA ASN A 304 -14.43 -21.04 -11.06
C ASN A 304 -12.96 -21.46 -11.19
N ASN A 305 -12.58 -21.86 -12.40
CA ASN A 305 -11.20 -22.21 -12.75
C ASN A 305 -10.34 -21.00 -13.14
N GLU A 306 -10.83 -19.80 -12.98
CA GLU A 306 -10.13 -18.58 -13.33
C GLU A 306 -9.74 -17.81 -12.07
N THR A 307 -8.47 -17.38 -12.01
CA THR A 307 -7.94 -16.56 -10.92
C THR A 307 -7.10 -15.42 -11.48
N CYS A 308 -6.93 -14.35 -10.69
CA CYS A 308 -6.01 -13.29 -11.07
C CYS A 308 -4.58 -13.62 -10.59
N THR A 309 -3.60 -13.03 -11.27
CA THR A 309 -2.18 -13.24 -10.98
C THR A 309 -1.85 -12.84 -9.54
N ALA A 310 -2.32 -11.66 -9.08
CA ALA A 310 -2.15 -11.24 -7.70
C ALA A 310 -2.85 -12.18 -6.71
N GLY A 311 -4.09 -12.60 -7.00
CA GLY A 311 -4.87 -13.47 -6.12
C GLY A 311 -4.23 -14.84 -5.86
N ALA A 312 -3.53 -15.38 -6.85
CA ALA A 312 -2.85 -16.67 -6.72
C ALA A 312 -1.37 -16.53 -6.29
N GLY A 313 -0.71 -15.43 -6.63
CA GLY A 313 0.72 -15.25 -6.42
C GLY A 313 1.10 -14.40 -5.20
N SER A 314 0.14 -13.72 -4.56
CA SER A 314 0.41 -12.87 -3.40
C SER A 314 0.01 -13.54 -2.09
N LEU A 315 0.42 -14.79 -1.90
CA LEU A 315 0.17 -15.60 -0.70
C LEU A 315 1.47 -15.93 0.05
N LEU A 316 2.61 -15.75 -0.61
CA LEU A 316 3.90 -16.26 -0.16
C LEU A 316 4.39 -15.58 1.12
N VAL A 317 4.10 -14.31 1.34
CA VAL A 317 4.57 -13.60 2.55
C VAL A 317 3.94 -14.22 3.80
N GLU A 318 2.63 -14.32 3.86
CA GLU A 318 1.91 -14.86 5.02
C GLU A 318 2.15 -16.37 5.18
N PHE A 319 2.05 -17.12 4.09
CA PHE A 319 2.27 -18.57 4.12
C PHE A 319 3.72 -18.92 4.46
N GLY A 320 4.69 -18.16 3.97
CA GLY A 320 6.09 -18.33 4.29
C GLY A 320 6.42 -18.01 5.75
N ILE A 321 5.85 -16.92 6.29
CA ILE A 321 5.99 -16.57 7.71
C ILE A 321 5.40 -17.67 8.57
N LEU A 322 4.19 -18.13 8.26
CA LEU A 322 3.53 -19.20 8.99
C LEU A 322 4.37 -20.47 9.02
N SER A 323 4.84 -20.91 7.84
CA SER A 323 5.71 -22.09 7.71
C SER A 323 6.94 -21.99 8.61
N ARG A 324 7.62 -20.85 8.58
CA ARG A 324 8.88 -20.65 9.33
C ARG A 324 8.66 -20.52 10.82
N LEU A 325 7.52 -20.01 11.25
CA LEU A 325 7.14 -19.99 12.68
C LEU A 325 6.75 -21.37 13.21
N LEU A 326 6.13 -22.20 12.39
CA LEU A 326 5.71 -23.55 12.76
C LEU A 326 6.81 -24.60 12.60
N GLY A 327 7.82 -24.34 11.76
CA GLY A 327 8.77 -25.34 11.31
C GLY A 327 8.17 -26.38 10.34
N ASP A 328 7.12 -26.00 9.62
CA ASP A 328 6.42 -26.82 8.63
C ASP A 328 6.47 -26.19 7.24
N SER A 329 7.15 -26.81 6.29
CA SER A 329 7.36 -26.29 4.94
C SER A 329 6.08 -26.24 4.06
N THR A 330 5.01 -26.91 4.44
CA THR A 330 3.82 -27.15 3.61
C THR A 330 3.25 -25.85 3.04
N PHE A 331 3.05 -24.84 3.86
CA PHE A 331 2.41 -23.58 3.45
C PHE A 331 3.32 -22.77 2.52
N GLU A 332 4.59 -22.64 2.85
CA GLU A 332 5.57 -21.95 1.99
C GLU A 332 5.71 -22.68 0.64
N TRP A 333 5.72 -24.00 0.65
CA TRP A 333 5.86 -24.82 -0.56
C TRP A 333 4.70 -24.61 -1.54
N VAL A 334 3.44 -24.67 -1.09
CA VAL A 334 2.30 -24.49 -2.00
C VAL A 334 2.25 -23.07 -2.57
N ALA A 335 2.59 -22.06 -1.78
CA ALA A 335 2.65 -20.67 -2.22
C ALA A 335 3.78 -20.44 -3.25
N ARG A 336 4.99 -20.97 -3.01
CA ARG A 336 6.11 -20.90 -3.96
C ARG A 336 5.81 -21.62 -5.27
N ARG A 337 5.16 -22.78 -5.19
CA ARG A 337 4.70 -23.52 -6.37
C ARG A 337 3.75 -22.68 -7.22
N ALA A 338 2.81 -21.99 -6.61
CA ALA A 338 1.89 -21.08 -7.30
C ALA A 338 2.63 -19.90 -7.96
N VAL A 339 3.56 -19.26 -7.25
CA VAL A 339 4.39 -18.17 -7.78
C VAL A 339 5.21 -18.64 -8.98
N LYS A 340 5.89 -19.80 -8.87
CA LYS A 340 6.69 -20.37 -9.97
C LYS A 340 5.83 -20.74 -11.17
N ALA A 341 4.66 -21.33 -10.93
CA ALA A 341 3.72 -21.68 -12.00
C ALA A 341 3.27 -20.43 -12.78
N LEU A 342 2.88 -19.36 -12.09
CA LEU A 342 2.52 -18.08 -12.72
C LEU A 342 3.71 -17.48 -13.48
N TRP A 343 4.89 -17.47 -12.87
CA TRP A 343 6.11 -16.94 -13.49
C TRP A 343 6.47 -17.65 -14.77
N ASN A 344 6.29 -18.96 -14.83
CA ASN A 344 6.57 -19.76 -16.02
C ASN A 344 5.57 -19.53 -17.17
N LEU A 345 4.42 -18.94 -16.89
CA LEU A 345 3.41 -18.58 -17.90
C LEU A 345 3.60 -17.18 -18.50
N ARG A 346 4.63 -16.41 -18.09
CA ARG A 346 4.90 -15.09 -18.66
C ARG A 346 5.17 -15.17 -20.17
N SER A 347 4.92 -14.06 -20.87
CA SER A 347 5.21 -13.96 -22.30
C SER A 347 6.71 -14.12 -22.57
N ASN A 348 7.07 -14.97 -23.53
CA ASN A 348 8.47 -15.15 -23.95
C ASN A 348 9.02 -13.89 -24.64
N ASP A 349 8.17 -13.09 -25.29
CA ASP A 349 8.58 -11.92 -26.06
C ASP A 349 8.79 -10.68 -25.19
N THR A 350 7.92 -10.48 -24.20
CA THR A 350 7.92 -9.27 -23.36
C THR A 350 8.34 -9.52 -21.92
N GLY A 351 8.28 -10.75 -21.44
CA GLY A 351 8.45 -11.09 -20.02
C GLY A 351 7.26 -10.72 -19.13
N LEU A 352 6.18 -10.17 -19.70
CA LEU A 352 5.00 -9.73 -18.96
C LEU A 352 4.03 -10.87 -18.64
N LEU A 353 3.22 -10.64 -17.60
CA LEU A 353 2.15 -11.51 -17.15
C LEU A 353 0.78 -10.92 -17.51
N GLY A 354 -0.21 -11.76 -17.72
CA GLY A 354 -1.61 -11.34 -17.83
C GLY A 354 -2.27 -11.18 -16.47
N ASN A 355 -3.45 -10.59 -16.45
CA ASN A 355 -4.17 -10.34 -15.20
C ASN A 355 -5.10 -11.48 -14.77
N VAL A 356 -5.54 -12.36 -15.67
CA VAL A 356 -6.41 -13.52 -15.35
C VAL A 356 -5.92 -14.77 -16.07
N VAL A 357 -5.80 -15.87 -15.35
CA VAL A 357 -5.33 -17.17 -15.84
C VAL A 357 -6.31 -18.29 -15.49
N ASN A 358 -6.45 -19.26 -16.39
CA ASN A 358 -7.17 -20.49 -16.11
C ASN A 358 -6.24 -21.50 -15.42
N ILE A 359 -6.58 -21.90 -14.19
CA ILE A 359 -5.74 -22.74 -13.32
C ILE A 359 -5.60 -24.19 -13.80
N GLN A 360 -6.49 -24.67 -14.67
CA GLN A 360 -6.44 -26.03 -15.18
C GLN A 360 -5.62 -26.14 -16.47
N THR A 361 -5.64 -25.09 -17.29
CA THR A 361 -4.99 -25.09 -18.60
C THR A 361 -3.71 -24.26 -18.68
N GLY A 362 -3.52 -23.32 -17.75
CA GLY A 362 -2.44 -22.33 -17.81
C GLY A 362 -2.63 -21.27 -18.90
N HIS A 363 -3.78 -21.22 -19.57
CA HIS A 363 -4.03 -20.20 -20.58
C HIS A 363 -4.46 -18.87 -19.97
N TRP A 364 -3.90 -17.79 -20.51
CA TRP A 364 -4.31 -16.43 -20.15
C TRP A 364 -5.68 -16.09 -20.72
N VAL A 365 -6.63 -15.88 -19.83
CA VAL A 365 -7.99 -15.38 -20.15
C VAL A 365 -7.94 -13.86 -20.27
N GLY A 366 -7.35 -13.20 -19.28
CA GLY A 366 -7.06 -11.77 -19.29
C GLY A 366 -5.63 -11.51 -19.74
N LYS A 367 -5.47 -10.69 -20.78
CA LYS A 367 -4.17 -10.40 -21.41
C LYS A 367 -3.64 -9.00 -21.08
N GLN A 368 -4.33 -8.29 -20.22
CA GLN A 368 -3.85 -7.00 -19.72
C GLN A 368 -2.69 -7.22 -18.76
N SER A 369 -1.62 -6.46 -18.96
CA SER A 369 -0.49 -6.33 -18.07
C SER A 369 -0.40 -4.89 -17.58
N GLY A 370 -0.15 -4.72 -16.30
CA GLY A 370 -0.11 -3.41 -15.64
C GLY A 370 0.36 -3.53 -14.20
N LEU A 371 0.21 -2.45 -13.43
CA LEU A 371 0.57 -2.39 -12.01
C LEU A 371 -0.68 -2.32 -11.11
N GLY A 372 -1.88 -2.36 -11.67
CA GLY A 372 -3.13 -2.26 -10.94
C GLY A 372 -3.77 -3.61 -10.68
N ALA A 373 -5.08 -3.56 -10.42
CA ALA A 373 -5.89 -4.70 -10.00
C ALA A 373 -5.62 -5.99 -10.77
N GLY A 374 -5.33 -7.05 -10.04
CA GLY A 374 -5.06 -8.40 -10.55
C GLY A 374 -3.60 -8.73 -10.83
N LEU A 375 -2.69 -7.76 -10.73
CA LEU A 375 -1.24 -7.94 -10.92
C LEU A 375 -0.40 -7.30 -9.81
N ASP A 376 -0.87 -6.24 -9.22
CA ASP A 376 -0.26 -5.34 -8.24
C ASP A 376 0.64 -6.04 -7.22
N SER A 377 0.06 -6.70 -6.26
CA SER A 377 0.76 -7.34 -5.14
C SER A 377 1.61 -8.56 -5.55
N PHE A 378 1.45 -9.09 -6.76
CA PHE A 378 2.35 -10.14 -7.26
C PHE A 378 3.79 -9.64 -7.34
N TYR A 379 4.00 -8.49 -7.96
CA TYR A 379 5.33 -7.88 -8.06
C TYR A 379 5.86 -7.43 -6.70
N GLU A 380 4.97 -6.94 -5.86
CA GLU A 380 5.27 -6.54 -4.50
C GLU A 380 5.81 -7.73 -3.69
N TYR A 381 5.13 -8.89 -3.76
CA TYR A 381 5.50 -10.08 -2.98
C TYR A 381 6.76 -10.79 -3.47
N LEU A 382 7.11 -10.69 -4.74
CA LEU A 382 8.42 -11.14 -5.21
C LEU A 382 9.57 -10.42 -4.50
N LEU A 383 9.47 -9.10 -4.28
CA LEU A 383 10.49 -8.35 -3.56
C LEU A 383 10.39 -8.54 -2.05
N LYS A 384 9.17 -8.48 -1.49
CA LYS A 384 8.95 -8.58 -0.04
C LYS A 384 9.32 -9.96 0.49
N SER A 385 9.07 -11.04 -0.26
CA SER A 385 9.55 -12.38 0.10
C SER A 385 11.07 -12.48 0.13
N TYR A 386 11.78 -11.88 -0.84
CA TYR A 386 13.23 -11.79 -0.79
C TYR A 386 13.74 -11.03 0.44
N ILE A 387 13.11 -9.90 0.77
CA ILE A 387 13.50 -9.09 1.94
C ILE A 387 13.34 -9.90 3.23
N LEU A 388 12.24 -10.67 3.36
CA LEU A 388 11.96 -11.48 4.54
C LEU A 388 12.78 -12.77 4.59
N PHE A 389 12.81 -13.52 3.51
CA PHE A 389 13.29 -14.90 3.49
C PHE A 389 14.71 -15.05 2.92
N GLY A 390 15.17 -14.07 2.15
CA GLY A 390 16.52 -14.08 1.57
C GLY A 390 16.72 -15.01 0.39
N GLU A 391 15.64 -15.57 -0.19
CA GLU A 391 15.72 -16.47 -1.35
C GLU A 391 16.06 -15.70 -2.62
N LYS A 392 17.22 -15.99 -3.22
CA LYS A 392 17.73 -15.26 -4.39
C LYS A 392 16.82 -15.37 -5.62
N GLU A 393 16.14 -16.49 -5.77
CA GLU A 393 15.21 -16.73 -6.87
C GLU A 393 14.08 -15.68 -6.89
N ASP A 394 13.55 -15.32 -5.71
CA ASP A 394 12.51 -14.29 -5.60
C ASP A 394 13.02 -12.93 -6.12
N LEU A 395 14.26 -12.56 -5.78
CA LEU A 395 14.88 -11.34 -6.30
C LEU A 395 15.16 -11.41 -7.80
N GLU A 396 15.59 -12.55 -8.32
CA GLU A 396 15.83 -12.75 -9.76
C GLU A 396 14.53 -12.61 -10.56
N MET A 397 13.44 -13.23 -10.09
CA MET A 397 12.11 -13.07 -10.68
C MET A 397 11.66 -11.61 -10.62
N PHE A 398 11.83 -10.95 -9.48
CA PHE A 398 11.49 -9.54 -9.33
C PHE A 398 12.29 -8.65 -10.30
N ASN A 399 13.60 -8.81 -10.39
CA ASN A 399 14.45 -8.01 -11.28
C ASN A 399 14.06 -8.18 -12.75
N ALA A 400 13.76 -9.40 -13.16
CA ALA A 400 13.30 -9.68 -14.52
C ALA A 400 11.91 -9.07 -14.79
N ALA A 401 11.00 -9.15 -13.83
CA ALA A 401 9.68 -8.49 -13.93
C ALA A 401 9.82 -6.97 -13.98
N TYR A 402 10.66 -6.39 -13.11
CA TYR A 402 10.90 -4.94 -13.06
C TYR A 402 11.48 -4.43 -14.39
N GLN A 403 12.42 -5.17 -14.98
CA GLN A 403 12.95 -4.84 -16.30
C GLN A 403 11.86 -4.85 -17.39
N SER A 404 10.98 -5.82 -17.38
CA SER A 404 9.84 -5.89 -18.30
C SER A 404 8.85 -4.74 -18.09
N ILE A 405 8.58 -4.38 -16.84
CA ILE A 405 7.76 -3.21 -16.45
C ILE A 405 8.39 -1.93 -17.01
N GLN A 406 9.68 -1.71 -16.82
CA GLN A 406 10.39 -0.55 -17.32
C GLN A 406 10.34 -0.47 -18.85
N ASN A 407 10.50 -1.60 -19.55
CA ASN A 407 10.54 -1.64 -21.00
C ASN A 407 9.17 -1.44 -21.68
N TYR A 408 8.09 -1.97 -21.06
CA TYR A 408 6.80 -2.07 -21.75
C TYR A 408 5.68 -1.25 -21.10
N LEU A 409 5.71 -1.03 -19.79
CA LEU A 409 4.65 -0.28 -19.10
C LEU A 409 5.01 1.19 -18.92
N ARG A 410 6.29 1.49 -18.69
CA ARG A 410 6.77 2.85 -18.48
C ARG A 410 6.67 3.67 -19.76
N ARG A 411 6.14 4.88 -19.64
CA ARG A 411 6.04 5.89 -20.71
C ARG A 411 6.62 7.21 -20.20
N GLY A 412 6.85 8.15 -21.11
CA GLY A 412 7.44 9.43 -20.78
C GLY A 412 8.97 9.42 -20.84
N ARG A 413 9.58 10.52 -20.41
CA ARG A 413 11.03 10.71 -20.44
C ARG A 413 11.75 9.78 -19.46
N GLU A 414 13.04 9.56 -19.68
CA GLU A 414 13.85 8.66 -18.86
C GLU A 414 14.08 9.24 -17.46
N ALA A 415 14.58 10.48 -17.39
CA ALA A 415 14.80 11.16 -16.12
C ALA A 415 13.60 12.05 -15.76
N CYS A 416 13.22 12.06 -14.47
CA CYS A 416 12.08 12.84 -14.02
C CYS A 416 12.34 14.35 -14.10
N ASN A 417 13.51 14.81 -13.65
CA ASN A 417 13.88 16.22 -13.56
C ASN A 417 14.58 16.77 -14.80
N GLU A 418 14.87 15.95 -15.79
CA GLU A 418 15.67 16.31 -16.94
C GLU A 418 15.13 15.67 -18.22
N GLY A 419 15.37 16.33 -19.36
CA GLY A 419 14.96 15.83 -20.66
C GLY A 419 13.68 16.45 -21.20
N GLU A 420 13.37 16.10 -22.44
CA GLU A 420 12.18 16.53 -23.16
C GLU A 420 11.05 15.49 -23.02
N GLY A 421 9.81 15.94 -23.17
CA GLY A 421 8.62 15.09 -23.11
C GLY A 421 7.91 15.09 -21.76
N ASP A 422 6.91 14.20 -21.65
CA ASP A 422 6.05 14.10 -20.46
C ASP A 422 6.76 13.41 -19.29
N PRO A 423 6.35 13.71 -18.04
CA PRO A 423 6.79 12.96 -16.88
C PRO A 423 6.53 11.45 -16.98
N PRO A 424 7.30 10.61 -16.27
CA PRO A 424 7.10 9.17 -16.28
C PRO A 424 5.70 8.77 -15.81
N LEU A 425 5.10 7.82 -16.52
CA LEU A 425 3.81 7.22 -16.21
C LEU A 425 3.84 5.74 -16.56
N TYR A 426 3.20 4.89 -15.75
CA TYR A 426 3.03 3.47 -16.03
C TYR A 426 1.62 3.17 -16.49
N VAL A 427 1.50 2.49 -17.62
CA VAL A 427 0.22 2.26 -18.32
C VAL A 427 -0.08 0.78 -18.47
N ASN A 428 -1.34 0.47 -18.75
CA ASN A 428 -1.79 -0.89 -19.01
C ASN A 428 -1.57 -1.28 -20.47
N VAL A 429 -0.93 -2.42 -20.70
CA VAL A 429 -0.56 -2.91 -22.03
C VAL A 429 -1.01 -4.35 -22.25
N ASN A 430 -1.02 -4.80 -23.51
CA ASN A 430 -1.19 -6.21 -23.82
C ASN A 430 0.11 -6.96 -23.50
N MET A 431 0.02 -8.03 -22.72
CA MET A 431 1.17 -8.81 -22.26
C MET A 431 2.05 -9.38 -23.37
N PHE A 432 1.50 -9.66 -24.55
CA PHE A 432 2.26 -10.25 -25.67
C PHE A 432 2.90 -9.21 -26.56
N SER A 433 2.20 -8.09 -26.83
CA SER A 433 2.65 -7.08 -27.78
C SER A 433 3.24 -5.83 -27.15
N GLY A 434 3.02 -5.58 -25.86
CA GLY A 434 3.41 -4.33 -25.19
C GLY A 434 2.60 -3.10 -25.65
N GLN A 435 1.56 -3.29 -26.47
CA GLN A 435 0.71 -2.20 -26.95
C GLN A 435 -0.26 -1.72 -25.89
N LEU A 436 -0.50 -0.40 -25.84
CA LEU A 436 -1.44 0.23 -24.93
C LEU A 436 -2.84 -0.39 -25.07
N MET A 437 -3.44 -0.80 -23.96
CA MET A 437 -4.79 -1.37 -23.93
C MET A 437 -5.87 -0.38 -23.51
N ASN A 438 -5.52 0.50 -22.59
CA ASN A 438 -6.47 1.48 -22.05
C ASN A 438 -5.73 2.70 -21.48
N THR A 439 -6.50 3.73 -21.12
CA THR A 439 -5.97 5.03 -20.68
C THR A 439 -6.29 5.35 -19.23
N TRP A 440 -6.62 4.34 -18.44
CA TRP A 440 -6.82 4.52 -17.00
C TRP A 440 -5.70 3.90 -16.18
N ILE A 441 -5.59 4.39 -14.98
CA ILE A 441 -4.80 3.83 -13.88
C ILE A 441 -5.72 3.56 -12.69
N ASP A 442 -5.39 2.55 -11.92
CA ASP A 442 -6.08 2.22 -10.67
C ASP A 442 -5.36 2.87 -9.48
N SER A 443 -6.09 3.23 -8.42
CA SER A 443 -5.49 3.72 -7.17
C SER A 443 -4.55 2.70 -6.52
N LEU A 444 -4.77 1.41 -6.75
CA LEU A 444 -3.89 0.32 -6.30
C LEU A 444 -2.46 0.47 -6.82
N GLN A 445 -2.25 1.01 -8.04
CA GLN A 445 -0.91 1.22 -8.61
C GLN A 445 -0.03 2.15 -7.78
N ALA A 446 -0.62 2.91 -6.86
CA ALA A 446 0.12 3.85 -6.00
C ALA A 446 1.02 3.18 -4.95
N PHE A 447 1.03 1.84 -4.83
CA PHE A 447 2.02 1.08 -4.07
C PHE A 447 3.41 1.11 -4.74
N PHE A 448 3.46 1.22 -6.07
CA PHE A 448 4.66 1.02 -6.85
C PHE A 448 5.80 2.01 -6.54
N PRO A 449 5.56 3.31 -6.28
CA PRO A 449 6.61 4.22 -5.78
C PRO A 449 7.29 3.69 -4.51
N GLY A 450 6.52 3.10 -3.58
CA GLY A 450 7.06 2.47 -2.38
C GLY A 450 7.98 1.29 -2.71
N LEU A 451 7.60 0.47 -3.67
CA LEU A 451 8.42 -0.64 -4.16
C LEU A 451 9.72 -0.14 -4.80
N GLN A 452 9.64 0.95 -5.57
CA GLN A 452 10.80 1.61 -6.16
C GLN A 452 11.77 2.16 -5.09
N VAL A 453 11.25 2.68 -3.98
CA VAL A 453 12.09 3.08 -2.83
C VAL A 453 12.85 1.88 -2.27
N LEU A 454 12.18 0.74 -2.09
CA LEU A 454 12.81 -0.46 -1.51
C LEU A 454 13.97 -1.00 -2.35
N ILE A 455 13.95 -0.80 -3.66
CA ILE A 455 15.04 -1.21 -4.57
C ILE A 455 16.05 -0.10 -4.85
N GLY A 456 15.83 1.11 -4.32
CA GLY A 456 16.72 2.26 -4.50
C GLY A 456 16.50 3.05 -5.79
N ASP A 457 15.42 2.84 -6.52
CA ASP A 457 15.01 3.65 -7.69
C ASP A 457 14.23 4.88 -7.23
N VAL A 458 14.93 5.74 -6.49
CA VAL A 458 14.35 6.84 -5.73
C VAL A 458 13.82 7.95 -6.62
N GLU A 459 14.48 8.24 -7.73
CA GLU A 459 14.06 9.32 -8.64
C GLU A 459 12.72 9.00 -9.30
N ASP A 460 12.56 7.80 -9.85
CA ASP A 460 11.29 7.35 -10.43
C ASP A 460 10.20 7.26 -9.35
N ALA A 461 10.55 6.79 -8.14
CA ALA A 461 9.63 6.73 -7.01
C ALA A 461 9.03 8.10 -6.67
N ILE A 462 9.88 9.13 -6.56
CA ILE A 462 9.43 10.49 -6.24
C ILE A 462 8.57 11.06 -7.36
N CYS A 463 8.98 10.85 -8.61
CA CYS A 463 8.27 11.37 -9.76
C CYS A 463 6.86 10.75 -9.88
N LEU A 464 6.79 9.44 -9.77
CA LEU A 464 5.52 8.71 -9.84
C LEU A 464 4.62 9.02 -8.63
N HIS A 465 5.20 9.11 -7.44
CA HIS A 465 4.46 9.55 -6.25
C HIS A 465 3.88 10.96 -6.42
N ALA A 466 4.66 11.88 -6.99
CA ALA A 466 4.20 13.24 -7.26
C ALA A 466 2.99 13.26 -8.20
N PHE A 467 2.94 12.37 -9.19
CA PHE A 467 1.80 12.21 -10.08
C PHE A 467 0.53 11.76 -9.33
N TYR A 468 0.61 10.71 -8.54
CA TYR A 468 -0.55 10.25 -7.73
C TYR A 468 -0.98 11.29 -6.71
N TYR A 469 -0.02 11.96 -6.10
CA TYR A 469 -0.32 13.02 -5.15
C TYR A 469 -0.99 14.25 -5.82
N ALA A 470 -0.61 14.61 -7.04
CA ALA A 470 -1.28 15.68 -7.79
C ALA A 470 -2.75 15.35 -8.08
N ILE A 471 -3.06 14.08 -8.41
CA ILE A 471 -4.44 13.62 -8.54
C ILE A 471 -5.17 13.74 -7.18
N TRP A 472 -4.55 13.27 -6.10
CA TRP A 472 -5.10 13.43 -4.75
C TRP A 472 -5.40 14.89 -4.41
N LYS A 473 -4.46 15.78 -4.70
CA LYS A 473 -4.61 17.21 -4.45
C LYS A 473 -5.77 17.82 -5.26
N ARG A 474 -5.97 17.37 -6.49
CA ARG A 474 -7.05 17.85 -7.35
C ARG A 474 -8.44 17.45 -6.83
N TYR A 475 -8.59 16.21 -6.37
CA TYR A 475 -9.89 15.63 -6.02
C TYR A 475 -10.11 15.49 -4.51
N GLY A 476 -9.13 15.77 -3.68
CA GLY A 476 -9.17 15.57 -2.22
C GLY A 476 -9.01 14.11 -1.80
N ALA A 477 -8.88 13.19 -2.75
CA ALA A 477 -8.62 11.77 -2.57
C ALA A 477 -8.12 11.18 -3.89
N LEU A 478 -7.49 10.00 -3.85
CA LEU A 478 -7.12 9.28 -5.05
C LEU A 478 -8.34 8.47 -5.53
N PRO A 479 -8.95 8.79 -6.68
CA PRO A 479 -10.12 8.04 -7.17
C PRO A 479 -9.75 6.59 -7.48
N GLU A 480 -10.68 5.66 -7.31
CA GLU A 480 -10.46 4.22 -7.55
C GLU A 480 -9.90 3.96 -8.94
N ARG A 481 -10.39 4.70 -9.94
CA ARG A 481 -9.86 4.68 -11.31
C ARG A 481 -9.82 6.08 -11.90
N TYR A 482 -8.68 6.43 -12.48
CA TYR A 482 -8.43 7.73 -13.10
C TYR A 482 -8.01 7.57 -14.56
N ASN A 483 -8.69 8.26 -15.46
CA ASN A 483 -8.32 8.33 -16.87
C ASN A 483 -7.32 9.47 -17.08
N TRP A 484 -6.07 9.10 -17.35
CA TRP A 484 -4.99 10.08 -17.49
C TRP A 484 -5.06 10.85 -18.80
N GLN A 485 -5.69 10.31 -19.85
CA GLN A 485 -5.87 11.00 -21.12
C GLN A 485 -7.03 12.02 -21.05
N LEU A 486 -8.12 11.65 -20.40
CA LEU A 486 -9.26 12.55 -20.18
C LEU A 486 -9.06 13.46 -18.96
N GLN A 487 -8.04 13.23 -18.17
CA GLN A 487 -7.75 13.93 -16.92
C GLN A 487 -8.93 13.96 -15.95
N ALA A 488 -9.65 12.85 -15.84
CA ALA A 488 -10.87 12.73 -15.05
C ALA A 488 -10.98 11.34 -14.40
N PRO A 489 -11.65 11.23 -13.22
CA PRO A 489 -11.98 9.94 -12.66
C PRO A 489 -12.99 9.18 -13.55
N ASP A 490 -12.68 7.91 -13.84
CA ASP A 490 -13.63 6.99 -14.47
C ASP A 490 -14.58 6.38 -13.44
N VAL A 491 -14.10 6.23 -12.19
CA VAL A 491 -14.88 5.71 -11.07
C VAL A 491 -14.85 6.72 -9.92
N LEU A 492 -16.03 7.26 -9.60
CA LEU A 492 -16.21 8.42 -8.72
C LEU A 492 -16.37 8.03 -7.24
N PHE A 493 -15.62 7.05 -6.75
CA PHE A 493 -15.57 6.76 -5.32
C PHE A 493 -14.14 6.51 -4.86
N TYR A 494 -13.91 6.64 -3.55
CA TYR A 494 -12.65 6.41 -2.88
C TYR A 494 -12.86 5.44 -1.72
N PRO A 495 -12.44 4.17 -1.87
CA PRO A 495 -12.62 3.15 -0.84
C PRO A 495 -11.50 3.17 0.22
N LEU A 496 -10.84 4.30 0.41
CA LEU A 496 -9.73 4.51 1.35
C LEU A 496 -8.53 3.60 1.08
N ARG A 497 -8.16 3.42 -0.18
CA ARG A 497 -6.99 2.64 -0.59
C ARG A 497 -5.70 3.15 0.07
N PRO A 498 -4.89 2.29 0.75
CA PRO A 498 -3.72 2.72 1.53
C PRO A 498 -2.44 2.86 0.72
N GLU A 499 -2.38 2.41 -0.51
CA GLU A 499 -1.17 2.21 -1.30
C GLU A 499 -0.36 3.51 -1.49
N LEU A 500 -1.03 4.63 -1.75
CA LEU A 500 -0.35 5.93 -1.85
C LEU A 500 0.26 6.33 -0.49
N VAL A 501 -0.41 5.99 0.58
CA VAL A 501 0.03 6.31 1.94
C VAL A 501 1.25 5.46 2.32
N GLU A 502 1.28 4.18 1.97
CA GLU A 502 2.46 3.32 2.14
C GLU A 502 3.65 3.86 1.36
N SER A 503 3.47 4.18 0.07
CA SER A 503 4.53 4.79 -0.75
C SER A 503 5.05 6.09 -0.15
N THR A 504 4.15 6.93 0.37
CA THR A 504 4.54 8.17 1.07
C THR A 504 5.36 7.88 2.32
N TYR A 505 4.98 6.87 3.09
CA TYR A 505 5.71 6.46 4.29
C TYR A 505 7.12 5.95 3.96
N LEU A 506 7.26 5.11 2.95
CA LEU A 506 8.56 4.58 2.53
C LEU A 506 9.48 5.69 2.02
N LEU A 507 8.95 6.65 1.26
CA LEU A 507 9.70 7.86 0.89
C LEU A 507 10.10 8.68 2.12
N TYR A 508 9.21 8.84 3.10
CA TYR A 508 9.54 9.53 4.36
C TYR A 508 10.66 8.83 5.12
N GLN A 509 10.60 7.50 5.24
CA GLN A 509 11.64 6.69 5.91
C GLN A 509 13.02 6.88 5.29
N LEU A 510 13.09 7.03 3.98
CA LEU A 510 14.34 7.27 3.27
C LEU A 510 15.01 8.58 3.70
N PHE A 511 14.22 9.57 4.15
CA PHE A 511 14.68 10.92 4.47
C PHE A 511 14.71 11.26 5.97
N ASP A 512 14.13 10.42 6.85
CA ASP A 512 14.05 10.68 8.29
C ASP A 512 14.99 9.78 9.10
N GLU A 513 16.15 10.33 9.51
CA GLU A 513 17.13 9.64 10.36
C GLU A 513 16.72 9.58 11.85
N GLU A 514 15.71 10.35 12.27
CA GLU A 514 15.28 10.41 13.68
C GLU A 514 14.16 9.44 14.06
N ASN A 515 13.75 8.56 13.15
CA ASN A 515 12.64 7.65 13.37
C ASN A 515 12.93 6.66 14.52
N PRO A 516 12.04 6.56 15.52
CA PRO A 516 12.20 5.62 16.64
C PRO A 516 12.27 4.15 16.21
N VAL A 517 11.71 3.77 15.07
CA VAL A 517 11.81 2.41 14.50
C VAL A 517 13.27 2.09 14.12
N HIS A 518 14.03 3.07 13.61
CA HIS A 518 15.46 2.89 13.36
C HIS A 518 16.28 2.82 14.65
N LYS A 519 15.83 3.50 15.72
CA LYS A 519 16.52 3.50 17.02
C LYS A 519 16.38 2.19 17.78
N SER A 520 15.30 1.44 17.55
CA SER A 520 15.09 0.12 18.18
C SER A 520 15.92 -1.00 17.57
N GLY A 521 16.53 -0.79 16.41
CA GLY A 521 17.27 -1.81 15.66
C GLY A 521 16.38 -2.91 15.04
N THR A 522 15.07 -2.86 15.22
CA THR A 522 14.11 -3.76 14.57
C THR A 522 13.61 -3.12 13.29
N ARG A 523 13.67 -3.85 12.19
CA ARG A 523 13.11 -3.43 10.90
C ARG A 523 11.73 -4.03 10.73
N TYR A 524 10.81 -3.25 10.22
CA TYR A 524 9.45 -3.70 9.89
C TYR A 524 9.18 -3.50 8.42
N MET A 525 8.36 -4.39 7.88
CA MET A 525 7.86 -4.33 6.52
C MET A 525 6.33 -4.43 6.57
N PHE A 526 5.65 -3.76 5.65
CA PHE A 526 4.21 -3.93 5.46
C PHE A 526 3.93 -5.12 4.55
N THR A 527 2.90 -5.90 4.85
CA THR A 527 2.26 -6.78 3.87
C THR A 527 1.45 -5.94 2.88
N THR A 528 0.91 -6.54 1.84
CA THR A 528 0.09 -5.80 0.86
C THR A 528 -1.18 -5.20 1.48
N GLU A 529 -1.68 -5.77 2.57
CA GLU A 529 -2.83 -5.24 3.30
C GLU A 529 -2.43 -4.28 4.44
N GLY A 530 -1.13 -4.01 4.59
CA GLY A 530 -0.61 -3.06 5.57
C GLY A 530 -0.41 -3.62 6.96
N HIS A 531 -0.44 -4.95 7.16
CA HIS A 531 0.03 -5.54 8.40
C HIS A 531 1.53 -5.38 8.53
N ILE A 532 2.01 -5.22 9.75
CA ILE A 532 3.45 -5.11 10.00
C ILE A 532 4.07 -6.46 10.32
N VAL A 533 5.21 -6.70 9.72
CA VAL A 533 6.03 -7.89 9.97
C VAL A 533 7.44 -7.47 10.31
N SER A 534 8.00 -8.00 11.40
CA SER A 534 9.42 -7.80 11.72
C SER A 534 10.30 -8.55 10.73
N VAL A 535 11.30 -7.84 10.20
CA VAL A 535 12.34 -8.43 9.36
C VAL A 535 13.47 -8.86 10.28
N ASP A 536 13.54 -10.14 10.58
CA ASP A 536 14.58 -10.73 11.44
C ASP A 536 15.28 -11.91 10.77
N GLU A 537 16.44 -12.28 11.31
CA GLU A 537 17.28 -13.31 10.73
C GLU A 537 16.65 -14.71 10.84
N HIS A 538 15.83 -14.98 11.85
CA HIS A 538 15.16 -16.27 12.00
C HIS A 538 14.24 -16.61 10.84
N LEU A 539 13.63 -15.61 10.22
CA LEU A 539 12.83 -15.82 9.01
C LEU A 539 13.69 -16.14 7.78
N ARG A 540 15.00 -15.91 7.82
CA ARG A 540 15.94 -16.23 6.74
C ARG A 540 16.62 -17.59 6.89
N GLU A 541 16.61 -18.13 8.09
CA GLU A 541 17.12 -19.47 8.39
C GLU A 541 16.00 -20.49 8.15
N SER A 542 15.94 -21.03 6.93
CA SER A 542 14.96 -22.07 6.60
C SER A 542 15.62 -23.45 6.70
N PRO A 543 15.10 -24.38 7.50
CA PRO A 543 15.61 -25.74 7.57
C PRO A 543 15.41 -26.55 6.29
N TRP A 544 14.56 -26.06 5.36
CA TRP A 544 14.28 -26.70 4.06
C TRP A 544 14.85 -25.92 2.86
N LYS A 545 15.79 -25.04 3.09
CA LYS A 545 16.43 -24.23 2.03
C LYS A 545 17.07 -25.11 0.94
N GLU A 546 17.68 -26.24 1.35
CA GLU A 546 18.26 -27.22 0.44
C GLU A 546 17.19 -27.98 -0.34
N PHE A 547 16.03 -28.24 0.27
CA PHE A 547 14.92 -28.97 -0.31
C PHE A 547 14.32 -28.25 -1.53
N PHE A 548 14.19 -26.94 -1.47
CA PHE A 548 13.69 -26.14 -2.61
C PHE A 548 14.69 -26.00 -3.76
N SER A 549 15.98 -26.21 -3.50
CA SER A 549 17.04 -26.16 -4.51
C SER A 549 17.17 -27.46 -5.33
N GLU A 550 16.75 -28.61 -4.79
CA GLU A 550 16.84 -29.90 -5.45
C GLU A 550 15.70 -30.19 -6.42
N GLU A 551 14.48 -29.68 -6.19
CA GLU A 551 13.36 -29.86 -7.14
C GLU A 551 13.54 -29.09 -8.47
N GLY A 552 14.42 -28.10 -8.53
CA GLY A 552 14.81 -27.39 -9.76
C GLY A 552 15.74 -28.18 -10.70
N GLY A 553 16.22 -29.37 -10.28
CA GLY A 553 17.28 -30.11 -10.96
C GLY A 553 16.82 -31.12 -12.01
N GLN A 554 15.54 -31.44 -12.18
CA GLN A 554 15.10 -32.49 -13.09
C GLN A 554 14.40 -32.08 -14.38
N ASP A 555 14.09 -30.79 -14.58
CA ASP A 555 13.56 -30.30 -15.85
C ASP A 555 14.52 -29.31 -16.54
N GLN A 556 15.78 -29.76 -16.77
CA GLN A 556 16.65 -29.13 -17.75
C GLN A 556 16.18 -29.48 -19.17
N VAL A 557 15.11 -28.86 -19.62
CA VAL A 557 14.95 -28.62 -21.05
C VAL A 557 15.71 -27.32 -21.34
N GLU A 558 16.94 -27.47 -21.82
CA GLU A 558 17.70 -26.40 -22.48
C GLU A 558 16.82 -25.79 -23.58
N LYS A 559 16.08 -24.72 -23.23
CA LYS A 559 15.57 -23.78 -24.23
C LYS A 559 16.55 -22.62 -24.26
N SER A 560 17.32 -22.57 -25.36
CA SER A 560 18.17 -21.46 -25.74
C SER A 560 17.39 -20.16 -25.60
N VAL A 561 17.64 -19.44 -24.51
CA VAL A 561 17.16 -18.07 -24.32
C VAL A 561 17.92 -17.20 -25.29
N HIS A 562 17.28 -16.77 -26.37
CA HIS A 562 17.76 -15.64 -27.16
C HIS A 562 17.88 -14.45 -26.22
N ARG A 563 19.12 -14.14 -25.83
CA ARG A 563 19.44 -12.88 -25.15
C ARG A 563 19.04 -11.71 -26.04
N PRO A 564 18.15 -10.83 -25.63
CA PRO A 564 18.00 -9.55 -26.30
C PRO A 564 19.34 -8.82 -26.23
N LYS A 565 19.70 -8.12 -27.29
CA LYS A 565 20.95 -7.35 -27.41
C LYS A 565 21.10 -6.44 -26.19
N SER A 566 22.19 -6.59 -25.50
CA SER A 566 22.58 -5.92 -24.27
C SER A 566 22.50 -4.39 -24.40
N HIS A 567 21.44 -3.80 -23.86
CA HIS A 567 21.60 -2.59 -23.08
C HIS A 567 22.14 -3.03 -21.74
N GLU A 568 23.27 -2.51 -21.33
CA GLU A 568 23.95 -2.87 -20.09
C GLU A 568 22.95 -2.92 -18.93
N LEU A 569 22.75 -4.11 -18.39
CA LEU A 569 22.03 -4.32 -17.16
C LEU A 569 22.68 -3.46 -16.08
N LYS A 570 22.04 -2.38 -15.68
CA LYS A 570 22.35 -1.73 -14.41
C LYS A 570 22.02 -2.73 -13.32
N VAL A 571 23.05 -3.47 -12.92
CA VAL A 571 22.96 -4.43 -11.80
C VAL A 571 22.53 -3.63 -10.58
N ILE A 572 21.28 -3.83 -10.16
CA ILE A 572 20.80 -3.33 -8.88
C ILE A 572 21.52 -4.17 -7.83
N ASN A 573 22.68 -3.69 -7.42
CA ASN A 573 23.46 -4.34 -6.40
C ASN A 573 22.80 -4.14 -5.03
N SER A 574 22.50 -5.22 -4.36
CA SER A 574 21.77 -5.38 -3.11
C SER A 574 22.40 -4.75 -1.84
N SER A 575 23.30 -3.80 -1.95
CA SER A 575 23.75 -3.02 -0.81
C SER A 575 23.15 -1.63 -0.86
N SER A 576 22.01 -1.48 -0.22
CA SER A 576 21.36 -0.21 0.07
C SER A 576 22.23 0.63 1.03
N ASN A 577 23.24 1.29 0.52
CA ASN A 577 23.87 2.36 1.27
C ASN A 577 23.89 3.64 0.41
N CYS A 578 23.75 4.78 1.08
CA CYS A 578 23.70 6.11 0.46
C CYS A 578 24.94 6.44 -0.40
N ASN A 579 26.02 5.66 -0.31
CA ASN A 579 27.25 5.87 -1.09
C ASN A 579 27.13 5.49 -2.56
N ARG A 580 26.03 4.86 -2.98
CA ARG A 580 25.81 4.41 -4.37
C ARG A 580 24.85 5.26 -5.17
N VAL A 581 24.16 6.21 -4.55
CA VAL A 581 23.39 7.20 -5.29
C VAL A 581 24.39 8.23 -5.82
N PRO A 582 24.54 8.41 -7.14
CA PRO A 582 25.42 9.42 -7.71
C PRO A 582 25.10 10.80 -7.12
N ASP A 583 26.13 11.62 -6.86
CA ASP A 583 25.94 12.94 -6.26
C ASP A 583 24.97 13.82 -7.06
N GLU A 584 24.99 13.68 -8.39
CA GLU A 584 24.07 14.34 -9.31
C GLU A 584 22.59 13.96 -9.04
N ARG A 585 22.32 12.70 -8.69
CA ARG A 585 20.98 12.23 -8.33
C ARG A 585 20.58 12.59 -6.91
N ARG A 586 21.54 12.73 -5.98
CA ARG A 586 21.27 13.20 -4.60
C ARG A 586 20.77 14.63 -4.56
N TYR A 587 21.16 15.45 -5.55
CA TYR A 587 20.80 16.87 -5.64
C TYR A 587 19.61 17.16 -6.56
N SER A 588 19.06 16.16 -7.24
CA SER A 588 17.85 16.31 -8.07
C SER A 588 16.56 16.41 -7.27
N LEU A 589 16.62 16.28 -5.97
CA LEU A 589 15.51 16.35 -5.03
C LEU A 589 15.58 17.65 -4.20
N PRO A 590 14.47 18.37 -3.94
CA PRO A 590 13.12 18.13 -4.46
C PRO A 590 12.99 18.36 -5.98
N LEU A 591 11.90 17.88 -6.57
CA LEU A 591 11.57 18.10 -7.97
C LEU A 591 11.61 19.59 -8.33
N LYS A 592 12.23 19.93 -9.48
CA LYS A 592 12.27 21.31 -9.97
C LYS A 592 10.86 21.82 -10.25
N SER A 593 10.60 23.12 -10.02
CA SER A 593 9.29 23.75 -10.23
C SER A 593 8.70 23.49 -11.60
N ILE A 594 9.54 23.47 -12.64
CA ILE A 594 9.09 23.22 -14.01
C ILE A 594 8.43 21.84 -14.14
N TYR A 595 9.00 20.83 -13.51
CA TYR A 595 8.47 19.46 -13.58
C TYR A 595 7.24 19.27 -12.70
N MET A 596 7.19 19.94 -11.55
CA MET A 596 6.00 19.98 -10.72
C MET A 596 4.83 20.63 -11.45
N ARG A 597 5.07 21.69 -12.21
CA ARG A 597 4.05 22.30 -13.08
C ARG A 597 3.59 21.37 -14.19
N GLN A 598 4.51 20.64 -14.83
CA GLN A 598 4.15 19.65 -15.84
C GLN A 598 3.27 18.54 -15.26
N ILE A 599 3.58 18.06 -14.06
CA ILE A 599 2.76 17.07 -13.36
C ILE A 599 1.38 17.65 -13.04
N ASP A 600 1.30 18.86 -12.50
CA ASP A 600 0.02 19.53 -12.21
C ASP A 600 -0.82 19.76 -13.49
N GLN A 601 -0.18 20.10 -14.61
CA GLN A 601 -0.83 20.18 -15.94
C GLN A 601 -1.31 18.82 -16.43
N MET A 602 -0.47 17.78 -16.31
CA MET A 602 -0.79 16.41 -16.74
C MET A 602 -2.02 15.86 -16.03
N VAL A 603 -2.25 16.25 -14.79
CA VAL A 603 -3.45 15.84 -14.04
C VAL A 603 -4.59 16.85 -14.11
N GLY A 604 -4.42 17.97 -14.82
CA GLY A 604 -5.43 19.03 -14.97
C GLY A 604 -5.70 19.82 -13.68
N LEU A 605 -4.70 19.94 -12.82
CA LEU A 605 -4.79 20.75 -11.59
C LEU A 605 -4.60 22.25 -11.88
N ILE A 606 -3.85 22.59 -12.94
CA ILE A 606 -3.65 23.94 -13.49
C ILE A 606 -3.87 23.96 -14.99
#